data_0fe51ab7b9b5cbaa8d1216b7b8091c8f
#
_entry.id   0fe51ab7b9b5cbaa8d1216b7b8091c8f
#
_cell.length_a   1.000
_cell.length_b   1.000
_cell.length_c   1.000
_cell.angle_alpha   90.00
_cell.angle_beta   90.00
_cell.angle_gamma   90.00
#
_symmetry.space_group_name_H-M   'P 1'
#
loop_
_entity.id
_entity.type
_entity.pdbx_description
1 polymer ?
#
loop_
_entity_poly.entity_id
_entity_poly.type
_entity_poly.pdbx_seq_one_letter_code
_entity_poly.pdbx_strand_id
1 'polypeptide(L)'
;RGAEGGVAAPIAGPLRDALGGNGIDLSPRVDVEPSLRFVGFVAALLAVLTALTQIRFGGGVPVLDEVADALDAEASSAHPARESFHNRAKSLAITVAARPTVWTGDSPAGVVVAAHAATSFAGIAGIVSAATDLGDAARLSAVVADRRTGDASADSIFYDPEIDGPMEVSPRILVATTAAREWYTRQRIGGIGDVVLVVGDDTETLGQAVNPGADAPPRQPYPVPMAEDVASDSPGDLLSYLVLVLRVEMAAVYLRLVGNAVR
;
A
#
# COMPACT_ATOMS: atom_id res chain seq x y z
N ARG A 1 33.19 17.10 6.02
CA ARG A 1 33.31 16.34 7.29
C ARG A 1 32.63 15.03 6.98
N GLY A 2 33.45 13.95 6.94
CA GLY A 2 33.00 12.63 6.55
C GLY A 2 31.85 12.17 7.43
N ALA A 3 30.77 11.73 6.76
CA ALA A 3 29.72 11.01 7.42
C ALA A 3 30.33 9.70 7.92
N GLU A 4 30.56 9.61 9.20
CA GLU A 4 30.94 8.40 9.86
C GLU A 4 29.70 7.50 9.89
N GLY A 5 29.73 6.49 9.06
CA GLY A 5 28.62 5.65 8.74
C GLY A 5 28.20 4.67 9.83
N GLY A 6 26.93 4.48 10.08
CA GLY A 6 26.41 3.63 11.10
C GLY A 6 25.08 3.03 10.83
N VAL A 7 24.83 1.92 11.43
CA VAL A 7 23.64 1.11 11.21
C VAL A 7 22.50 1.59 12.07
N ALA A 8 21.37 1.86 11.40
CA ALA A 8 20.14 2.23 12.07
C ALA A 8 19.46 1.03 12.67
N ALA A 9 19.29 1.06 13.92
CA ALA A 9 18.19 0.48 14.67
C ALA A 9 18.45 0.83 16.14
N PRO A 10 17.46 0.84 17.01
CA PRO A 10 17.78 0.68 18.41
C PRO A 10 18.39 -0.73 18.55
N ILE A 11 19.69 -0.85 18.29
CA ILE A 11 20.42 -2.09 18.46
C ILE A 11 20.65 -2.23 19.95
N ALA A 12 19.69 -2.81 20.62
CA ALA A 12 19.86 -3.34 21.95
C ALA A 12 20.37 -4.78 21.82
N GLY A 13 21.34 -5.16 22.62
CA GLY A 13 21.81 -6.54 22.71
C GLY A 13 23.08 -6.85 21.89
N PRO A 14 23.30 -8.12 21.53
CA PRO A 14 24.59 -8.61 21.03
C PRO A 14 25.09 -7.95 19.74
N LEU A 15 24.19 -7.36 18.93
CA LEU A 15 24.58 -6.62 17.72
C LEU A 15 25.30 -5.30 18.05
N ARG A 16 24.91 -4.61 19.12
CA ARG A 16 25.59 -3.39 19.58
C ARG A 16 27.04 -3.71 20.01
N ASP A 17 27.20 -4.81 20.71
CA ASP A 17 28.49 -5.25 21.17
C ASP A 17 29.38 -5.73 20.02
N ALA A 18 28.81 -6.44 19.03
CA ALA A 18 29.50 -6.89 17.83
C ALA A 18 29.98 -5.74 16.92
N LEU A 19 29.29 -4.60 16.90
CA LEU A 19 29.69 -3.42 16.11
C LEU A 19 30.83 -2.62 16.75
N GLY A 20 31.22 -2.93 17.99
CA GLY A 20 32.42 -2.39 18.64
C GLY A 20 32.53 -0.87 18.68
N GLY A 21 31.41 -0.16 18.67
CA GLY A 21 31.35 1.30 18.65
C GLY A 21 31.57 1.95 17.27
N ASN A 22 31.77 1.16 16.21
CA ASN A 22 31.94 1.65 14.84
C ASN A 22 30.61 1.74 14.07
N GLY A 23 29.49 1.60 14.76
CA GLY A 23 28.17 1.76 14.18
C GLY A 23 27.69 3.22 14.22
N ILE A 24 27.04 3.72 13.18
CA ILE A 24 26.25 4.97 13.22
C ILE A 24 24.83 4.63 13.62
N ASP A 25 24.32 5.28 14.64
CA ASP A 25 22.91 5.21 15.03
C ASP A 25 22.09 6.10 14.09
N LEU A 26 21.30 5.46 13.23
CA LEU A 26 20.32 6.12 12.37
C LEU A 26 18.91 6.09 13.02
N SER A 27 18.82 5.90 14.32
CA SER A 27 17.53 5.98 15.01
C SER A 27 16.82 7.27 14.68
N PRO A 28 15.49 7.23 14.47
CA PRO A 28 14.74 8.44 14.22
C PRO A 28 14.91 9.41 15.38
N ARG A 29 15.06 10.71 15.08
CA ARG A 29 15.21 11.78 16.10
C ARG A 29 13.94 11.93 16.96
N VAL A 30 12.80 11.49 16.44
CA VAL A 30 11.52 11.45 17.14
C VAL A 30 11.22 9.99 17.41
N ASP A 31 10.75 9.69 18.62
CA ASP A 31 10.34 8.32 18.95
C ASP A 31 9.10 7.94 18.12
N VAL A 32 9.28 6.94 17.27
CA VAL A 32 8.24 6.43 16.39
C VAL A 32 7.82 5.05 16.87
N GLU A 33 6.52 4.84 16.98
CA GLU A 33 5.96 3.53 17.32
C GLU A 33 6.54 2.44 16.39
N PRO A 34 6.95 1.28 16.93
CA PRO A 34 7.62 0.23 16.14
C PRO A 34 6.84 -0.20 14.89
N SER A 35 5.52 -0.19 14.96
CA SER A 35 4.60 -0.53 13.85
C SER A 35 4.63 0.47 12.68
N LEU A 36 5.20 1.67 12.88
CA LEU A 36 5.29 2.75 11.87
C LEU A 36 6.73 2.99 11.37
N ARG A 37 7.66 2.07 11.68
CA ARG A 37 9.07 2.23 11.32
C ARG A 37 9.47 1.65 9.96
N PHE A 38 8.55 1.03 9.23
CA PHE A 38 8.86 0.33 7.98
C PHE A 38 9.52 1.24 6.95
N VAL A 39 8.93 2.40 6.68
CA VAL A 39 9.49 3.38 5.73
C VAL A 39 10.89 3.84 6.15
N GLY A 40 11.12 4.06 7.45
CA GLY A 40 12.43 4.42 7.98
C GLY A 40 13.49 3.35 7.74
N PHE A 41 13.14 2.06 7.90
CA PHE A 41 14.06 0.96 7.59
C PHE A 41 14.39 0.89 6.10
N VAL A 42 13.38 1.07 5.23
CA VAL A 42 13.60 1.09 3.77
C VAL A 42 14.50 2.28 3.39
N ALA A 43 14.26 3.48 3.94
CA ALA A 43 15.10 4.65 3.69
C ALA A 43 16.56 4.43 4.14
N ALA A 44 16.77 3.83 5.32
CA ALA A 44 18.11 3.49 5.80
C ALA A 44 18.80 2.48 4.87
N LEU A 45 18.08 1.46 4.40
CA LEU A 45 18.60 0.48 3.45
C LEU A 45 18.96 1.13 2.11
N LEU A 46 18.11 2.02 1.60
CA LEU A 46 18.38 2.79 0.37
C LEU A 46 19.62 3.67 0.52
N ALA A 47 19.80 4.33 1.68
CA ALA A 47 21.00 5.12 1.96
C ALA A 47 22.27 4.27 1.91
N VAL A 48 22.24 3.07 2.51
CA VAL A 48 23.35 2.12 2.46
C VAL A 48 23.62 1.65 1.04
N LEU A 49 22.57 1.27 0.30
CA LEU A 49 22.71 0.81 -1.08
C LEU A 49 23.26 1.91 -2.00
N THR A 50 22.83 3.15 -1.81
CA THR A 50 23.34 4.32 -2.56
C THR A 50 24.81 4.57 -2.25
N ALA A 51 25.25 4.38 -1.00
CA ALA A 51 26.64 4.52 -0.60
C ALA A 51 27.53 3.38 -1.15
N LEU A 52 26.97 2.22 -1.43
CA LEU A 52 27.67 1.09 -2.03
C LEU A 52 27.75 1.29 -3.55
N THR A 53 28.64 2.16 -4.02
CA THR A 53 28.80 2.56 -5.43
C THR A 53 29.03 1.41 -6.42
N GLN A 54 29.25 0.21 -5.94
CA GLN A 54 29.49 -1.00 -6.76
C GLN A 54 28.19 -1.72 -7.18
N ILE A 55 27.05 -1.41 -6.57
CA ILE A 55 25.79 -2.05 -6.89
C ILE A 55 25.09 -1.19 -7.96
N ARG A 56 25.12 -1.67 -9.19
CA ARG A 56 24.34 -1.07 -10.29
C ARG A 56 22.96 -1.70 -10.30
N PHE A 57 21.98 -0.97 -9.82
CA PHE A 57 20.57 -1.33 -10.04
C PHE A 57 20.20 -0.89 -11.46
N GLY A 58 19.62 -1.79 -12.25
CA GLY A 58 19.04 -1.42 -13.54
C GLY A 58 17.89 -0.43 -13.32
N GLY A 59 18.09 0.83 -13.74
CA GLY A 59 17.07 1.88 -13.61
C GLY A 59 17.28 2.90 -12.51
N GLY A 60 18.28 2.75 -11.67
CA GLY A 60 18.61 3.72 -10.61
C GLY A 60 17.84 3.52 -9.30
N VAL A 61 18.48 3.90 -8.21
CA VAL A 61 17.83 4.00 -6.88
C VAL A 61 17.20 5.38 -6.79
N PRO A 62 15.96 5.53 -6.30
CA PRO A 62 15.36 6.84 -6.09
C PRO A 62 16.24 7.72 -5.22
N VAL A 63 16.30 9.01 -5.52
CA VAL A 63 17.01 9.98 -4.70
C VAL A 63 16.26 10.13 -3.39
N LEU A 64 16.97 10.05 -2.26
CA LEU A 64 16.33 10.08 -0.94
C LEU A 64 15.54 11.37 -0.67
N ASP A 65 15.99 12.50 -1.22
CA ASP A 65 15.28 13.77 -1.09
C ASP A 65 13.93 13.72 -1.84
N GLU A 66 13.87 13.12 -3.03
CA GLU A 66 12.62 12.91 -3.77
C GLU A 66 11.67 11.98 -3.01
N VAL A 67 12.21 10.94 -2.37
CA VAL A 67 11.42 10.04 -1.51
C VAL A 67 10.86 10.80 -0.32
N ALA A 68 11.67 11.62 0.35
CA ALA A 68 11.23 12.42 1.48
C ALA A 68 10.13 13.42 1.08
N ASP A 69 10.31 14.15 -0.02
CA ASP A 69 9.34 15.12 -0.52
C ASP A 69 8.00 14.45 -0.86
N ALA A 70 8.02 13.29 -1.51
CA ALA A 70 6.81 12.54 -1.84
C ALA A 70 6.07 12.02 -0.59
N LEU A 71 6.82 11.53 0.41
CA LEU A 71 6.24 11.08 1.68
C LEU A 71 5.66 12.26 2.49
N ASP A 72 6.33 13.40 2.52
CA ASP A 72 5.84 14.62 3.18
C ASP A 72 4.56 15.14 2.51
N ALA A 73 4.49 15.08 1.18
CA ALA A 73 3.30 15.45 0.43
C ALA A 73 2.13 14.48 0.73
N GLU A 74 2.35 13.17 0.76
CA GLU A 74 1.33 12.18 1.16
C GLU A 74 0.87 12.40 2.60
N ALA A 75 1.81 12.60 3.55
CA ALA A 75 1.48 12.90 4.94
C ALA A 75 0.63 14.16 5.07
N SER A 76 0.96 15.21 4.31
CA SER A 76 0.20 16.45 4.25
C SER A 76 -1.20 16.24 3.65
N SER A 77 -1.32 15.40 2.64
CA SER A 77 -2.62 15.02 2.04
C SER A 77 -3.49 14.22 2.99
N ALA A 78 -2.86 13.42 3.85
CA ALA A 78 -3.50 12.62 4.87
C ALA A 78 -3.76 13.38 6.19
N HIS A 79 -3.61 14.71 6.23
CA HIS A 79 -3.82 15.48 7.46
C HIS A 79 -5.26 15.32 8.01
N PRO A 80 -5.45 15.17 9.34
CA PRO A 80 -6.77 14.93 9.94
C PRO A 80 -7.84 15.98 9.64
N ALA A 81 -7.46 17.24 9.43
CA ALA A 81 -8.39 18.31 9.10
C ALA A 81 -8.94 18.24 7.67
N ARG A 82 -8.35 17.41 6.79
CA ARG A 82 -8.89 17.25 5.42
C ARG A 82 -10.13 16.39 5.44
N GLU A 83 -11.08 16.74 4.58
CA GLU A 83 -12.31 15.96 4.39
C GLU A 83 -12.01 14.58 3.78
N SER A 84 -12.88 13.60 4.05
CA SER A 84 -12.63 12.19 3.68
C SER A 84 -12.44 11.99 2.18
N PHE A 85 -13.16 12.72 1.32
CA PHE A 85 -13.05 12.59 -0.12
C PHE A 85 -11.77 13.20 -0.71
N HIS A 86 -11.09 14.08 0.04
CA HIS A 86 -9.78 14.62 -0.30
C HIS A 86 -8.64 13.95 0.46
N ASN A 87 -8.94 12.95 1.30
CA ASN A 87 -7.97 12.25 2.13
C ASN A 87 -8.01 10.75 1.81
N ARG A 88 -7.08 10.32 0.99
CA ARG A 88 -7.01 8.92 0.51
C ARG A 88 -6.84 7.91 1.65
N ALA A 89 -6.11 8.27 2.70
CA ALA A 89 -5.94 7.41 3.87
C ALA A 89 -7.27 7.21 4.61
N LYS A 90 -8.10 8.27 4.76
CA LYS A 90 -9.45 8.14 5.34
C LYS A 90 -10.37 7.31 4.44
N SER A 91 -10.34 7.52 3.13
CA SER A 91 -11.13 6.73 2.18
C SER A 91 -10.75 5.26 2.24
N LEU A 92 -9.45 4.95 2.33
CA LEU A 92 -8.96 3.59 2.49
C LEU A 92 -9.40 3.00 3.84
N ALA A 93 -9.33 3.75 4.93
CA ALA A 93 -9.79 3.34 6.24
C ALA A 93 -11.29 2.95 6.21
N ILE A 94 -12.13 3.78 5.59
CA ILE A 94 -13.56 3.49 5.41
C ILE A 94 -13.76 2.20 4.58
N THR A 95 -12.99 2.02 3.53
CA THR A 95 -13.06 0.84 2.65
C THR A 95 -12.72 -0.45 3.42
N VAL A 96 -11.69 -0.40 4.28
CA VAL A 96 -11.26 -1.55 5.10
C VAL A 96 -12.24 -1.81 6.24
N ALA A 97 -12.80 -0.77 6.85
CA ALA A 97 -13.75 -0.92 7.95
C ALA A 97 -15.09 -1.53 7.50
N ALA A 98 -15.47 -1.34 6.24
CA ALA A 98 -16.78 -1.71 5.75
C ALA A 98 -17.02 -3.23 5.74
N ARG A 99 -15.96 -4.04 5.54
CA ARG A 99 -16.06 -5.51 5.47
C ARG A 99 -14.68 -6.18 5.51
N PRO A 100 -14.63 -7.53 5.68
CA PRO A 100 -13.39 -8.27 5.59
C PRO A 100 -12.64 -7.96 4.29
N THR A 101 -11.31 -7.81 4.37
CA THR A 101 -10.47 -7.48 3.21
C THR A 101 -9.38 -8.50 2.99
N VAL A 102 -9.06 -8.72 1.72
CA VAL A 102 -7.91 -9.49 1.28
C VAL A 102 -7.02 -8.59 0.44
N TRP A 103 -5.79 -8.45 0.84
CA TRP A 103 -4.79 -7.66 0.15
C TRP A 103 -4.01 -8.51 -0.84
N THR A 104 -3.72 -7.94 -1.99
CA THR A 104 -2.85 -8.56 -3.00
C THR A 104 -2.07 -7.50 -3.77
N GLY A 105 -1.11 -7.92 -4.56
CA GLY A 105 -0.35 -7.06 -5.46
C GLY A 105 -0.29 -7.64 -6.86
N ASP A 106 -0.10 -6.77 -7.83
CA ASP A 106 0.05 -7.15 -9.24
C ASP A 106 1.52 -7.44 -9.62
N SER A 107 2.45 -7.20 -8.70
CA SER A 107 3.88 -7.38 -8.84
C SER A 107 4.50 -7.91 -7.54
N PRO A 108 5.75 -8.40 -7.55
CA PRO A 108 6.45 -8.81 -6.32
C PRO A 108 6.48 -7.73 -5.24
N ALA A 109 6.78 -6.47 -5.59
CA ALA A 109 6.77 -5.37 -4.64
C ALA A 109 5.34 -5.06 -4.15
N GLY A 110 4.33 -5.12 -5.03
CA GLY A 110 2.92 -5.00 -4.66
C GLY A 110 2.47 -6.06 -3.66
N VAL A 111 2.95 -7.31 -3.78
CA VAL A 111 2.68 -8.39 -2.81
C VAL A 111 3.32 -8.09 -1.46
N VAL A 112 4.53 -7.53 -1.43
CA VAL A 112 5.19 -7.10 -0.18
C VAL A 112 4.39 -6.00 0.49
N VAL A 113 3.91 -5.00 -0.27
CA VAL A 113 3.03 -3.93 0.24
C VAL A 113 1.72 -4.51 0.77
N ALA A 114 1.12 -5.48 0.08
CA ALA A 114 -0.09 -6.17 0.53
C ALA A 114 0.12 -6.89 1.87
N ALA A 115 1.23 -7.59 2.03
CA ALA A 115 1.59 -8.26 3.29
C ALA A 115 1.83 -7.24 4.43
N HIS A 116 2.50 -6.12 4.12
CA HIS A 116 2.68 -5.02 5.06
C HIS A 116 1.34 -4.40 5.47
N ALA A 117 0.43 -4.18 4.51
CA ALA A 117 -0.90 -3.66 4.78
C ALA A 117 -1.68 -4.55 5.75
N ALA A 118 -1.74 -5.84 5.49
CA ALA A 118 -2.42 -6.78 6.39
C ALA A 118 -1.83 -6.75 7.81
N THR A 119 -0.50 -6.69 7.92
CA THR A 119 0.21 -6.60 9.21
C THR A 119 -0.07 -5.28 9.91
N SER A 120 -0.07 -4.16 9.18
CA SER A 120 -0.32 -2.82 9.73
C SER A 120 -1.75 -2.67 10.26
N PHE A 121 -2.76 -3.12 9.51
CA PHE A 121 -4.15 -3.10 9.98
C PHE A 121 -4.36 -3.99 11.21
N ALA A 122 -3.73 -5.16 11.25
CA ALA A 122 -3.79 -6.03 12.42
C ALA A 122 -3.07 -5.42 13.63
N GLY A 123 -1.84 -4.95 13.47
CA GLY A 123 -1.01 -4.44 14.57
C GLY A 123 -1.43 -3.07 15.10
N ILE A 124 -1.88 -2.17 14.22
CA ILE A 124 -2.24 -0.79 14.58
C ILE A 124 -3.72 -0.68 14.95
N ALA A 125 -4.60 -1.22 14.11
CA ALA A 125 -6.05 -1.04 14.24
C ALA A 125 -6.78 -2.25 14.85
N GLY A 126 -6.11 -3.39 15.02
CA GLY A 126 -6.75 -4.63 15.49
C GLY A 126 -7.70 -5.24 14.47
N ILE A 127 -7.58 -4.87 13.17
CA ILE A 127 -8.43 -5.38 12.09
C ILE A 127 -7.67 -6.48 11.36
N VAL A 128 -8.20 -7.69 11.43
CA VAL A 128 -7.62 -8.86 10.75
C VAL A 128 -7.98 -8.80 9.26
N SER A 129 -6.97 -8.81 8.41
CA SER A 129 -7.08 -8.97 6.97
C SER A 129 -6.05 -10.00 6.49
N ALA A 130 -6.32 -10.63 5.36
CA ALA A 130 -5.37 -11.55 4.74
C ALA A 130 -4.54 -10.86 3.67
N ALA A 131 -3.36 -11.40 3.39
CA ALA A 131 -2.57 -11.02 2.21
C ALA A 131 -2.22 -12.28 1.41
N THR A 132 -2.30 -12.19 0.08
CA THR A 132 -2.04 -13.31 -0.81
C THR A 132 -1.57 -12.80 -2.18
N ASP A 133 -1.14 -13.70 -3.07
CA ASP A 133 -0.88 -13.33 -4.47
C ASP A 133 -2.18 -13.14 -5.28
N LEU A 134 -2.05 -12.54 -6.46
CA LEU A 134 -3.20 -12.21 -7.30
C LEU A 134 -3.95 -13.46 -7.81
N GLY A 135 -3.23 -14.57 -8.04
CA GLY A 135 -3.81 -15.83 -8.47
C GLY A 135 -4.68 -16.48 -7.37
N ASP A 136 -4.20 -16.45 -6.13
CA ASP A 136 -4.94 -16.92 -4.97
C ASP A 136 -6.14 -16.02 -4.66
N ALA A 137 -6.00 -14.70 -4.81
CA ALA A 137 -7.11 -13.76 -4.67
C ALA A 137 -8.22 -14.03 -5.72
N ALA A 138 -7.84 -14.34 -6.96
CA ALA A 138 -8.78 -14.70 -8.01
C ALA A 138 -9.50 -16.02 -7.69
N ARG A 139 -8.78 -17.04 -7.20
CA ARG A 139 -9.39 -18.31 -6.75
C ARG A 139 -10.36 -18.10 -5.59
N LEU A 140 -9.98 -17.28 -4.61
CA LEU A 140 -10.87 -16.92 -3.49
C LEU A 140 -12.16 -16.29 -4.00
N SER A 141 -12.06 -15.31 -4.91
CA SER A 141 -13.22 -14.65 -5.50
C SER A 141 -14.15 -15.63 -6.20
N ALA A 142 -13.59 -16.58 -6.95
CA ALA A 142 -14.38 -17.62 -7.63
C ALA A 142 -15.11 -18.54 -6.63
N VAL A 143 -14.43 -18.99 -5.56
CA VAL A 143 -15.03 -19.83 -4.52
C VAL A 143 -16.15 -19.09 -3.78
N VAL A 144 -15.95 -17.79 -3.49
CA VAL A 144 -16.99 -16.98 -2.84
C VAL A 144 -18.20 -16.78 -3.75
N ALA A 145 -17.95 -16.54 -5.04
CA ALA A 145 -19.04 -16.43 -6.03
C ALA A 145 -19.84 -17.73 -6.17
N ASP A 146 -19.15 -18.88 -6.20
CA ASP A 146 -19.79 -20.20 -6.31
C ASP A 146 -20.67 -20.51 -5.08
N ARG A 147 -20.21 -20.19 -3.88
CA ARG A 147 -21.02 -20.34 -2.65
C ARG A 147 -22.30 -19.51 -2.72
N ARG A 148 -22.22 -18.27 -3.19
CA ARG A 148 -23.37 -17.36 -3.32
C ARG A 148 -24.38 -17.85 -4.36
N THR A 149 -23.92 -18.42 -5.47
CA THR A 149 -24.82 -19.00 -6.48
C THR A 149 -25.47 -20.30 -6.01
N GLY A 150 -24.82 -21.04 -5.10
CA GLY A 150 -25.38 -22.23 -4.45
C GLY A 150 -26.40 -21.92 -3.35
N ASP A 151 -26.33 -20.72 -2.77
CA ASP A 151 -27.26 -20.27 -1.73
C ASP A 151 -28.35 -19.38 -2.35
N ALA A 152 -29.37 -20.06 -2.90
CA ALA A 152 -30.51 -19.39 -3.55
C ALA A 152 -31.30 -18.48 -2.59
N SER A 153 -31.04 -18.55 -1.28
CA SER A 153 -31.71 -17.72 -0.27
C SER A 153 -31.19 -16.28 -0.23
N ALA A 154 -29.90 -16.06 -0.52
CA ALA A 154 -29.27 -14.74 -0.38
C ALA A 154 -29.80 -13.66 -1.34
N ASP A 155 -30.30 -14.06 -2.53
CA ASP A 155 -30.91 -13.16 -3.52
C ASP A 155 -32.46 -13.26 -3.52
N SER A 156 -33.04 -14.01 -2.56
CA SER A 156 -34.48 -14.16 -2.43
C SER A 156 -35.11 -12.88 -1.90
N ILE A 157 -36.20 -12.43 -2.55
CA ILE A 157 -37.07 -11.37 -2.01
C ILE A 157 -37.73 -11.78 -0.68
N PHE A 158 -37.62 -13.01 -0.28
CA PHE A 158 -38.15 -13.58 0.96
C PHE A 158 -37.08 -13.83 2.03
N TYR A 159 -35.83 -13.37 1.80
CA TYR A 159 -34.76 -13.47 2.80
C TYR A 159 -35.11 -12.66 4.04
N ASP A 160 -35.16 -13.33 5.17
CA ASP A 160 -35.40 -12.72 6.49
C ASP A 160 -34.18 -12.93 7.40
N PRO A 161 -33.42 -11.87 7.72
CA PRO A 161 -32.22 -11.98 8.57
C PRO A 161 -32.47 -12.59 9.96
N GLU A 162 -33.69 -12.53 10.48
CA GLU A 162 -34.06 -13.13 11.76
C GLU A 162 -34.28 -14.64 11.67
N ILE A 163 -34.69 -15.14 10.51
CA ILE A 163 -34.97 -16.55 10.25
C ILE A 163 -33.76 -17.23 9.57
N ASP A 164 -33.20 -16.57 8.56
CA ASP A 164 -32.15 -17.15 7.69
C ASP A 164 -30.74 -16.86 8.22
N GLY A 165 -30.63 -16.01 9.28
CA GLY A 165 -29.36 -15.59 9.85
C GLY A 165 -28.74 -14.40 9.14
N PRO A 166 -27.60 -13.86 9.64
CA PRO A 166 -26.95 -12.73 9.03
C PRO A 166 -26.35 -13.11 7.67
N MET A 167 -26.55 -12.27 6.66
CA MET A 167 -25.98 -12.48 5.34
C MET A 167 -24.45 -12.51 5.41
N GLU A 168 -23.84 -13.55 4.85
CA GLU A 168 -22.38 -13.65 4.79
C GLU A 168 -21.81 -12.56 3.89
N VAL A 169 -20.98 -11.69 4.47
CA VAL A 169 -20.36 -10.57 3.75
C VAL A 169 -19.10 -11.06 3.03
N SER A 170 -19.13 -11.06 1.71
CA SER A 170 -17.98 -11.42 0.90
C SER A 170 -16.80 -10.49 1.16
N PRO A 171 -15.58 -11.02 1.27
CA PRO A 171 -14.39 -10.21 1.44
C PRO A 171 -14.15 -9.35 0.20
N ARG A 172 -13.67 -8.12 0.42
CA ARG A 172 -13.22 -7.22 -0.65
C ARG A 172 -11.76 -7.47 -0.95
N ILE A 173 -11.42 -7.51 -2.24
CA ILE A 173 -10.03 -7.67 -2.68
C ILE A 173 -9.43 -6.28 -2.94
N LEU A 174 -8.34 -5.97 -2.25
CA LEU A 174 -7.60 -4.72 -2.39
C LEU A 174 -6.28 -5.02 -3.10
N VAL A 175 -6.08 -4.40 -4.27
CA VAL A 175 -4.89 -4.64 -5.10
C VAL A 175 -3.94 -3.46 -5.01
N ALA A 176 -2.79 -3.67 -4.39
CA ALA A 176 -1.72 -2.70 -4.33
C ALA A 176 -1.00 -2.61 -5.68
N THR A 177 -0.99 -1.42 -6.29
CA THR A 177 -0.37 -1.16 -7.58
C THR A 177 0.15 0.27 -7.68
N THR A 178 0.91 0.59 -8.72
CA THR A 178 1.36 1.95 -9.02
C THR A 178 0.55 2.57 -10.16
N ALA A 179 0.60 3.89 -10.28
CA ALA A 179 -0.09 4.59 -11.38
C ALA A 179 0.43 4.13 -12.75
N ALA A 180 1.72 3.87 -12.88
CA ALA A 180 2.32 3.36 -14.12
C ALA A 180 1.78 1.99 -14.54
N ARG A 181 1.38 1.17 -13.55
CA ARG A 181 0.90 -0.21 -13.76
C ARG A 181 -0.62 -0.31 -13.76
N GLU A 182 -1.34 0.73 -13.38
CA GLU A 182 -2.78 0.71 -13.15
C GLU A 182 -3.58 0.13 -14.32
N TRP A 183 -3.27 0.56 -15.55
CA TRP A 183 -3.98 0.07 -16.74
C TRP A 183 -3.80 -1.45 -16.92
N TYR A 184 -2.57 -1.94 -16.79
CA TYR A 184 -2.25 -3.36 -16.91
C TYR A 184 -2.91 -4.18 -15.79
N THR A 185 -2.87 -3.67 -14.57
CA THR A 185 -3.50 -4.32 -13.42
C THR A 185 -5.01 -4.44 -13.63
N ARG A 186 -5.67 -3.38 -14.13
CA ARG A 186 -7.10 -3.41 -14.49
C ARG A 186 -7.45 -4.53 -15.47
N GLN A 187 -6.60 -4.76 -16.47
CA GLN A 187 -6.81 -5.85 -17.43
C GLN A 187 -6.74 -7.22 -16.74
N ARG A 188 -5.82 -7.41 -15.82
CA ARG A 188 -5.62 -8.70 -15.12
C ARG A 188 -6.73 -9.02 -14.12
N ILE A 189 -7.32 -8.02 -13.51
CA ILE A 189 -8.37 -8.20 -12.49
C ILE A 189 -9.77 -8.16 -13.04
N GLY A 190 -9.97 -7.98 -14.35
CA GLY A 190 -11.28 -7.80 -14.96
C GLY A 190 -12.27 -8.95 -14.76
N GLY A 191 -11.78 -10.14 -14.36
CA GLY A 191 -12.60 -11.31 -14.01
C GLY A 191 -12.79 -11.54 -12.51
N ILE A 192 -12.24 -10.69 -11.65
CA ILE A 192 -12.31 -10.83 -10.20
C ILE A 192 -13.43 -9.93 -9.67
N GLY A 193 -14.38 -10.50 -8.92
CA GLY A 193 -15.47 -9.74 -8.31
C GLY A 193 -15.00 -8.90 -7.12
N ASP A 194 -15.64 -7.72 -6.93
CA ASP A 194 -15.46 -6.81 -5.80
C ASP A 194 -14.01 -6.43 -5.50
N VAL A 195 -13.31 -5.95 -6.53
CA VAL A 195 -11.92 -5.53 -6.47
C VAL A 195 -11.84 -4.01 -6.40
N VAL A 196 -10.96 -3.51 -5.52
CA VAL A 196 -10.58 -2.10 -5.44
C VAL A 196 -9.08 -1.98 -5.67
N LEU A 197 -8.68 -1.12 -6.61
CA LEU A 197 -7.29 -0.75 -6.78
C LEU A 197 -6.89 0.28 -5.73
N VAL A 198 -5.76 0.02 -5.08
CA VAL A 198 -5.11 0.95 -4.17
C VAL A 198 -3.82 1.38 -4.83
N VAL A 199 -3.86 2.57 -5.43
CA VAL A 199 -2.80 3.05 -6.33
C VAL A 199 -1.88 3.99 -5.58
N GLY A 200 -0.58 3.71 -5.61
CA GLY A 200 0.46 4.65 -5.20
C GLY A 200 0.70 5.65 -6.33
N ASP A 201 0.39 6.91 -6.09
CA ASP A 201 0.69 8.00 -7.04
C ASP A 201 1.86 8.81 -6.54
N ASP A 202 2.68 9.29 -7.47
CA ASP A 202 3.51 10.44 -7.26
C ASP A 202 2.57 11.66 -7.10
N THR A 203 2.80 12.44 -6.08
CA THR A 203 1.87 13.45 -5.56
C THR A 203 1.56 14.60 -6.54
N GLU A 204 2.25 14.73 -7.64
CA GLU A 204 2.06 15.84 -8.58
C GLU A 204 0.78 15.77 -9.42
N THR A 205 0.17 14.61 -9.58
CA THR A 205 -1.04 14.46 -10.42
C THR A 205 -2.34 14.87 -9.74
N LEU A 206 -2.32 15.18 -8.44
CA LEU A 206 -3.52 15.52 -7.65
C LEU A 206 -3.92 16.99 -7.70
N GLY A 207 -3.07 17.86 -8.21
CA GLY A 207 -3.37 19.31 -8.36
C GLY A 207 -4.09 19.68 -9.65
N GLN A 208 -4.13 18.79 -10.61
CA GLN A 208 -4.80 19.01 -11.89
C GLN A 208 -6.01 18.08 -12.04
N ALA A 209 -7.12 18.46 -11.42
CA ALA A 209 -8.40 18.20 -12.04
C ALA A 209 -8.38 18.96 -13.38
N VAL A 210 -7.81 18.31 -14.39
CA VAL A 210 -7.86 18.83 -15.76
C VAL A 210 -9.33 18.81 -16.15
N ASN A 211 -9.96 19.99 -16.09
CA ASN A 211 -11.08 20.26 -16.97
C ASN A 211 -10.63 19.81 -18.38
N PRO A 212 -11.33 18.92 -19.05
CA PRO A 212 -11.03 18.58 -20.43
C PRO A 212 -11.46 19.74 -21.33
N GLY A 213 -10.79 20.87 -21.18
CA GLY A 213 -10.86 22.00 -22.07
C GLY A 213 -10.02 21.69 -23.31
N ALA A 214 -10.57 21.97 -24.45
CA ALA A 214 -10.31 21.64 -25.84
C ALA A 214 -8.86 21.72 -26.40
N ASP A 215 -7.82 21.84 -25.61
CA ASP A 215 -6.43 22.04 -26.09
C ASP A 215 -5.39 21.04 -25.53
N ALA A 216 -5.82 19.94 -24.94
CA ALA A 216 -4.87 18.90 -24.60
C ALA A 216 -4.40 18.19 -25.90
N PRO A 217 -3.08 18.09 -26.17
CA PRO A 217 -2.63 17.29 -27.30
C PRO A 217 -3.20 15.88 -27.17
N PRO A 218 -3.54 15.22 -28.29
CA PRO A 218 -4.09 13.87 -28.24
C PRO A 218 -3.14 13.01 -27.43
N ARG A 219 -3.65 12.35 -26.37
CA ARG A 219 -2.87 11.42 -25.56
C ARG A 219 -2.27 10.43 -26.55
N GLN A 220 -0.96 10.48 -26.71
CA GLN A 220 -0.27 9.44 -27.46
C GLN A 220 -0.66 8.12 -26.81
N PRO A 221 -1.09 7.12 -27.57
CA PRO A 221 -1.31 5.80 -27.04
C PRO A 221 0.00 5.41 -26.37
N TYR A 222 -0.01 5.24 -25.05
CA TYR A 222 1.14 4.74 -24.32
C TYR A 222 1.64 3.50 -25.07
N PRO A 223 2.94 3.38 -25.38
CA PRO A 223 3.45 2.16 -25.97
C PRO A 223 2.98 1.04 -25.04
N VAL A 224 2.20 0.11 -25.61
CA VAL A 224 1.72 -1.06 -24.85
C VAL A 224 2.98 -1.79 -24.41
N PRO A 225 3.34 -1.82 -23.11
CA PRO A 225 4.54 -2.51 -22.67
C PRO A 225 4.41 -3.97 -23.12
N MET A 226 5.46 -4.52 -23.69
CA MET A 226 5.48 -5.96 -23.98
C MET A 226 5.24 -6.71 -22.67
N ALA A 227 4.48 -7.79 -22.71
CA ALA A 227 4.00 -8.49 -21.50
C ALA A 227 5.12 -8.91 -20.52
N GLU A 228 6.35 -9.05 -21.00
CA GLU A 228 7.53 -9.37 -20.20
C GLU A 228 8.05 -8.17 -19.40
N ASP A 229 7.93 -6.94 -19.93
CA ASP A 229 8.40 -5.71 -19.24
C ASP A 229 7.48 -5.30 -18.09
N VAL A 230 6.22 -5.71 -18.11
CA VAL A 230 5.22 -5.35 -17.10
C VAL A 230 5.19 -6.34 -15.92
N ALA A 231 5.73 -7.54 -16.10
CA ALA A 231 5.77 -8.56 -15.04
C ALA A 231 6.79 -8.23 -13.94
N SER A 232 7.83 -7.44 -14.25
CA SER A 232 8.87 -7.02 -13.31
C SER A 232 8.58 -5.62 -12.74
N ASP A 233 8.95 -5.42 -11.48
CA ASP A 233 8.92 -4.09 -10.88
C ASP A 233 10.00 -3.21 -11.51
N SER A 234 9.65 -1.96 -11.80
CA SER A 234 10.62 -0.93 -12.17
C SER A 234 11.18 -0.27 -10.90
N PRO A 235 12.46 0.11 -10.88
CA PRO A 235 13.00 0.90 -9.77
C PRO A 235 12.25 2.22 -9.53
N GLY A 236 11.65 2.82 -10.56
CA GLY A 236 10.78 3.98 -10.45
C GLY A 236 9.47 3.71 -9.69
N ASP A 237 9.03 2.47 -9.62
CA ASP A 237 7.82 2.10 -8.87
C ASP A 237 8.04 2.15 -7.35
N LEU A 238 9.29 2.11 -6.87
CA LEU A 238 9.60 2.07 -5.44
C LEU A 238 9.04 3.28 -4.70
N LEU A 239 9.14 4.48 -5.28
CA LEU A 239 8.58 5.70 -4.70
C LEU A 239 7.07 5.57 -4.50
N SER A 240 6.35 5.16 -5.53
CA SER A 240 4.91 4.94 -5.49
C SER A 240 4.51 3.90 -4.45
N TYR A 241 5.29 2.82 -4.30
CA TYR A 241 5.05 1.81 -3.26
C TYR A 241 5.30 2.35 -1.84
N LEU A 242 6.30 3.21 -1.64
CA LEU A 242 6.54 3.84 -0.34
C LEU A 242 5.42 4.82 0.05
N VAL A 243 4.93 5.60 -0.89
CA VAL A 243 3.73 6.44 -0.72
C VAL A 243 2.53 5.57 -0.31
N LEU A 244 2.34 4.43 -0.98
CA LEU A 244 1.26 3.52 -0.66
C LEU A 244 1.39 2.89 0.74
N VAL A 245 2.60 2.52 1.15
CA VAL A 245 2.89 2.03 2.50
C VAL A 245 2.50 3.08 3.54
N LEU A 246 2.94 4.33 3.38
CA LEU A 246 2.58 5.41 4.29
C LEU A 246 1.05 5.62 4.35
N ARG A 247 0.37 5.59 3.21
CA ARG A 247 -1.09 5.70 3.14
C ARG A 247 -1.80 4.59 3.91
N VAL A 248 -1.32 3.36 3.80
CA VAL A 248 -1.83 2.20 4.54
C VAL A 248 -1.64 2.37 6.04
N GLU A 249 -0.45 2.77 6.48
CA GLU A 249 -0.17 3.04 7.90
C GLU A 249 -1.07 4.15 8.45
N MET A 250 -1.22 5.26 7.72
CA MET A 250 -2.12 6.36 8.09
C MET A 250 -3.58 5.91 8.16
N ALA A 251 -4.03 5.07 7.23
CA ALA A 251 -5.38 4.51 7.25
C ALA A 251 -5.61 3.62 8.48
N ALA A 252 -4.64 2.79 8.85
CA ALA A 252 -4.71 1.98 10.06
C ALA A 252 -4.73 2.84 11.33
N VAL A 253 -3.95 3.93 11.37
CA VAL A 253 -4.00 4.91 12.48
C VAL A 253 -5.38 5.56 12.59
N TYR A 254 -6.01 5.95 11.47
CA TYR A 254 -7.37 6.48 11.49
C TYR A 254 -8.38 5.50 12.09
N LEU A 255 -8.31 4.23 11.73
CA LEU A 255 -9.20 3.20 12.29
C LEU A 255 -8.98 3.00 13.78
N ARG A 256 -7.72 3.02 14.24
CA ARG A 256 -7.41 2.97 15.68
C ARG A 256 -8.01 4.15 16.44
N LEU A 257 -7.89 5.37 15.88
CA LEU A 257 -8.45 6.58 16.52
C LEU A 257 -9.97 6.53 16.62
N VAL A 258 -10.66 6.11 15.56
CA VAL A 258 -12.12 5.96 15.56
C VAL A 258 -12.56 4.84 16.50
N GLY A 259 -11.89 3.69 16.47
CA GLY A 259 -12.20 2.56 17.36
C GLY A 259 -12.01 2.87 18.84
N ASN A 260 -11.10 3.79 19.20
CA ASN A 260 -10.90 4.25 20.58
C ASN A 260 -11.92 5.33 20.99
N ALA A 261 -12.52 6.05 20.05
CA ALA A 261 -13.53 7.07 20.33
C ALA A 261 -14.93 6.47 20.62
N VAL A 262 -15.15 5.21 20.28
CA VAL A 262 -16.44 4.50 20.46
C VAL A 262 -16.46 3.64 21.74
N ARG A 263 -15.33 3.51 22.42
CA ARG A 263 -15.23 2.83 23.73
C ARG A 263 -15.27 3.84 24.86
#